data_53a54c0b1119f83567cbaa8335e724ed
#
_entry.id   53a54c0b1119f83567cbaa8335e724ed
#
_cell.length_a   1.000
_cell.length_b   1.000
_cell.length_c   1.000
_cell.angle_alpha   90.00
_cell.angle_beta   90.00
_cell.angle_gamma   90.00
#
_symmetry.space_group_name_H-M   'P 1'
#
loop_
_entity.id
_entity.type
_entity.pdbx_description
1 polymer ?
#
loop_
_entity_poly.entity_id
_entity_poly.type
_entity_poly.pdbx_seq_one_letter_code
_entity_poly.pdbx_strand_id
1 'polypeptide(L)'
;MAQNDSGHIADVYLNYIGGQWKQGSSAQWDENRNPANPNELLGKITRSAPLDVNRAIEAAQIAQVEWARKPRPARGQILAKAGDLLRAR
;
A
#
# COMPACT_ATOMS: atom_id res chain seq x y z
N MET A 1 3.34 11.80 -17.68
CA MET A 1 3.28 11.65 -16.24
C MET A 1 3.52 10.21 -15.84
N ALA A 2 4.26 10.06 -14.90
CA ALA A 2 4.53 8.73 -14.44
C ALA A 2 3.51 8.31 -13.42
N GLN A 3 2.72 7.37 -13.81
CA GLN A 3 1.99 6.55 -12.89
C GLN A 3 2.97 5.58 -12.31
N ASN A 4 3.16 5.55 -11.04
CA ASN A 4 4.10 4.63 -10.43
C ASN A 4 3.36 3.54 -9.65
N ASP A 5 4.10 2.49 -9.30
CA ASP A 5 3.55 1.34 -8.61
C ASP A 5 3.56 1.50 -7.10
N SER A 6 3.93 2.67 -6.61
CA SER A 6 4.05 2.91 -5.17
C SER A 6 2.79 3.51 -4.54
N GLY A 7 1.71 3.65 -5.30
CA GLY A 7 0.48 4.27 -4.83
C GLY A 7 0.53 5.78 -4.80
N HIS A 8 1.52 6.36 -5.43
CA HIS A 8 1.66 7.79 -5.56
C HIS A 8 1.05 8.25 -6.88
N ILE A 9 0.00 9.06 -6.81
CA ILE A 9 -0.66 9.65 -7.97
C ILE A 9 -0.75 11.14 -7.71
N ALA A 10 0.07 11.94 -8.41
CA ALA A 10 0.04 13.40 -8.30
C ALA A 10 0.03 13.88 -6.83
N ASP A 11 0.99 13.45 -6.04
CA ASP A 11 1.13 13.80 -4.61
C ASP A 11 0.03 13.24 -3.71
N VAL A 12 -0.68 12.23 -4.17
CA VAL A 12 -1.71 11.56 -3.39
C VAL A 12 -1.28 10.11 -3.15
N TYR A 13 -1.34 9.67 -1.89
CA TYR A 13 -0.92 8.32 -1.49
C TYR A 13 -2.13 7.50 -1.10
N LEU A 14 -2.28 6.35 -1.74
CA LEU A 14 -3.41 5.45 -1.60
C LEU A 14 -3.04 4.20 -0.78
N ASN A 15 -4.06 3.47 -0.34
CA ASN A 15 -3.88 2.16 0.26
C ASN A 15 -3.75 1.09 -0.83
N TYR A 16 -2.91 0.09 -0.59
CA TYR A 16 -2.78 -1.06 -1.47
C TYR A 16 -3.44 -2.26 -0.81
N ILE A 17 -4.60 -2.66 -1.29
CA ILE A 17 -5.42 -3.72 -0.69
C ILE A 17 -5.94 -4.63 -1.79
N GLY A 18 -5.73 -5.94 -1.62
CA GLY A 18 -6.23 -6.93 -2.58
C GLY A 18 -5.64 -6.77 -3.97
N GLY A 19 -4.39 -6.31 -4.07
CA GLY A 19 -3.72 -6.10 -5.35
C GLY A 19 -4.11 -4.81 -6.06
N GLN A 20 -4.82 -3.91 -5.39
CA GLN A 20 -5.29 -2.66 -5.99
C GLN A 20 -4.99 -1.47 -5.10
N TRP A 21 -4.71 -0.33 -5.74
CA TRP A 21 -4.59 0.94 -5.06
C TRP A 21 -5.97 1.53 -4.82
N LYS A 22 -6.29 1.84 -3.56
CA LYS A 22 -7.63 2.29 -3.19
C LYS A 22 -7.59 3.49 -2.26
N GLN A 23 -8.50 4.43 -2.51
CA GLN A 23 -8.77 5.51 -1.58
C GLN A 23 -9.53 4.97 -0.37
N GLY A 24 -9.32 5.59 0.80
CA GLY A 24 -10.10 5.26 1.99
C GLY A 24 -11.59 5.55 1.79
N SER A 25 -12.44 4.75 2.44
CA SER A 25 -13.90 4.86 2.28
C SER A 25 -14.47 6.16 2.83
N SER A 26 -13.74 6.85 3.72
CA SER A 26 -14.20 8.13 4.27
C SER A 26 -14.13 9.28 3.28
N ALA A 27 -13.44 9.10 2.16
CA ALA A 27 -13.16 10.14 1.16
C ALA A 27 -12.45 11.36 1.75
N GLN A 28 -11.80 11.20 2.88
CA GLN A 28 -11.03 12.25 3.54
C GLN A 28 -9.54 12.02 3.35
N TRP A 29 -8.77 13.09 3.49
CA TRP A 29 -7.33 13.08 3.29
C TRP A 29 -6.63 13.76 4.45
N ASP A 30 -5.42 13.27 4.79
CA ASP A 30 -4.51 13.93 5.69
C ASP A 30 -3.40 14.57 4.89
N GLU A 31 -3.03 15.78 5.26
CA GLU A 31 -1.95 16.49 4.60
C GLU A 31 -0.62 16.13 5.26
N ASN A 32 0.38 15.86 4.43
CA ASN A 32 1.75 15.63 4.86
C ASN A 32 2.58 16.85 4.50
N ARG A 33 2.98 17.63 5.51
CA ARG A 33 3.72 18.86 5.31
C ARG A 33 5.16 18.72 5.77
N ASN A 34 6.04 19.47 5.13
CA ASN A 34 7.45 19.49 5.51
C ASN A 34 7.59 20.14 6.91
N PRO A 35 8.11 19.42 7.92
CA PRO A 35 8.27 20.01 9.27
C PRO A 35 9.21 21.21 9.29
N ALA A 36 10.18 21.26 8.39
CA ALA A 36 11.12 22.38 8.31
C ALA A 36 10.51 23.59 7.60
N ASN A 37 9.47 23.40 6.82
CA ASN A 37 8.74 24.46 6.13
C ASN A 37 7.26 24.10 6.04
N PRO A 38 6.44 24.47 7.02
CA PRO A 38 5.02 24.06 7.05
C PRO A 38 4.19 24.58 5.87
N ASN A 39 4.70 25.53 5.10
CA ASN A 39 4.01 26.02 3.92
C ASN A 39 4.18 25.07 2.71
N GLU A 40 5.09 24.11 2.81
CA GLU A 40 5.33 23.14 1.75
C GLU A 40 4.51 21.88 1.97
N LEU A 41 3.54 21.63 1.10
CA LEU A 41 2.74 20.41 1.11
C LEU A 41 3.50 19.32 0.36
N LEU A 42 3.90 18.26 1.06
CA LEU A 42 4.59 17.12 0.46
C LEU A 42 3.64 16.17 -0.24
N GLY A 43 2.41 16.06 0.23
CA GLY A 43 1.41 15.20 -0.37
C GLY A 43 0.21 15.04 0.53
N LYS A 44 -0.75 14.27 0.03
CA LYS A 44 -1.95 13.92 0.76
C LYS A 44 -2.02 12.41 0.93
N ILE A 45 -2.39 11.96 2.11
CA ILE A 45 -2.50 10.55 2.45
C ILE A 45 -3.98 10.25 2.68
N THR A 46 -4.48 9.18 2.07
CA THR A 46 -5.86 8.79 2.28
C THR A 46 -6.11 8.46 3.75
N ARG A 47 -7.19 9.01 4.30
CA ARG A 47 -7.61 8.70 5.67
C ARG A 47 -8.53 7.50 5.63
N SER A 48 -8.08 6.41 6.26
CA SER A 48 -8.84 5.17 6.28
C SER A 48 -9.82 5.17 7.45
N ALA A 49 -10.94 4.48 7.24
CA ALA A 49 -11.96 4.24 8.25
C ALA A 49 -11.89 2.78 8.73
N PRO A 50 -12.59 2.41 9.81
CA PRO A 50 -12.62 1.01 10.26
C PRO A 50 -13.05 0.03 9.17
N LEU A 51 -13.93 0.42 8.27
CA LEU A 51 -14.33 -0.40 7.13
C LEU A 51 -13.14 -0.77 6.24
N ASP A 52 -12.22 0.17 6.01
CA ASP A 52 -11.04 -0.07 5.18
C ASP A 52 -10.10 -1.07 5.84
N VAL A 53 -9.93 -0.97 7.15
CA VAL A 53 -9.12 -1.91 7.93
C VAL A 53 -9.73 -3.31 7.86
N ASN A 54 -11.04 -3.42 8.01
CA ASN A 54 -11.74 -4.70 7.93
C ASN A 54 -11.60 -5.31 6.54
N ARG A 55 -11.69 -4.51 5.49
CA ARG A 55 -11.48 -4.98 4.11
C ARG A 55 -10.07 -5.47 3.87
N ALA A 56 -9.08 -4.79 4.44
CA ALA A 56 -7.69 -5.21 4.33
C ALA A 56 -7.47 -6.57 5.03
N ILE A 57 -8.00 -6.74 6.23
CA ILE A 57 -7.91 -7.99 6.97
C ILE A 57 -8.61 -9.11 6.22
N GLU A 58 -9.79 -8.85 5.68
CA GLU A 58 -10.55 -9.84 4.91
C GLU A 58 -9.78 -10.28 3.66
N ALA A 59 -9.21 -9.34 2.93
CA ALA A 59 -8.37 -9.65 1.76
C ALA A 59 -7.16 -10.50 2.16
N ALA A 60 -6.53 -10.20 3.29
CA ALA A 60 -5.41 -10.97 3.80
C ALA A 60 -5.82 -12.39 4.20
N GLN A 61 -6.97 -12.56 4.83
CA GLN A 61 -7.47 -13.87 5.22
C GLN A 61 -7.76 -14.75 4.01
N ILE A 62 -8.34 -14.19 2.96
CA ILE A 62 -8.61 -14.92 1.72
C ILE A 62 -7.31 -15.33 1.06
N ALA A 63 -6.35 -14.42 0.96
CA ALA A 63 -5.05 -14.69 0.35
C ALA A 63 -4.23 -15.70 1.15
N GLN A 64 -4.38 -15.73 2.48
CA GLN A 64 -3.64 -16.64 3.35
C GLN A 64 -3.90 -18.10 3.04
N VAL A 65 -5.10 -18.45 2.61
CA VAL A 65 -5.47 -19.83 2.32
C VAL A 65 -4.58 -20.40 1.21
N GLU A 66 -4.41 -19.68 0.11
CA GLU A 66 -3.56 -20.12 -0.98
C GLU A 66 -2.08 -20.02 -0.64
N TRP A 67 -1.69 -18.95 0.05
CA TRP A 67 -0.32 -18.75 0.46
C TRP A 67 0.17 -19.89 1.36
N ALA A 68 -0.65 -20.31 2.31
CA ALA A 68 -0.30 -21.39 3.22
C ALA A 68 -0.16 -22.73 2.53
N ARG A 69 -0.83 -22.92 1.38
CA ARG A 69 -0.74 -24.14 0.59
C ARG A 69 0.50 -24.21 -0.29
N LYS A 70 1.16 -23.09 -0.53
CA LYS A 70 2.37 -23.09 -1.35
C LYS A 70 3.50 -23.80 -0.61
N PRO A 71 4.32 -24.61 -1.32
CA PRO A 71 5.50 -25.21 -0.71
C PRO A 71 6.44 -24.14 -0.17
N ARG A 72 7.17 -24.49 0.90
CA ARG A 72 8.12 -23.55 1.53
C ARG A 72 9.12 -22.96 0.55
N PRO A 73 9.75 -23.77 -0.37
CA PRO A 73 10.68 -23.18 -1.33
C PRO A 73 10.03 -22.13 -2.24
N ALA A 74 8.79 -22.35 -2.66
CA ALA A 74 8.08 -21.39 -3.51
C ALA A 74 7.82 -20.08 -2.76
N ARG A 75 7.42 -20.16 -1.49
CA ARG A 75 7.24 -18.97 -0.66
C ARG A 75 8.54 -18.21 -0.46
N GLY A 76 9.62 -18.94 -0.21
CA GLY A 76 10.94 -18.35 -0.06
C GLY A 76 11.41 -17.62 -1.31
N GLN A 77 11.14 -18.18 -2.51
CA GLN A 77 11.49 -17.53 -3.76
C GLN A 77 10.75 -16.22 -3.98
N ILE A 78 9.47 -16.17 -3.62
CA ILE A 78 8.69 -14.94 -3.75
C ILE A 78 9.24 -13.85 -2.82
N LEU A 79 9.55 -14.21 -1.59
CA LEU A 79 10.12 -13.26 -0.62
C LEU A 79 11.51 -12.80 -1.03
N ALA A 80 12.34 -13.70 -1.55
CA ALA A 80 13.67 -13.36 -2.05
C ALA A 80 13.58 -12.35 -3.20
N LYS A 81 12.64 -12.55 -4.12
CA LYS A 81 12.42 -11.63 -5.23
C LYS A 81 11.97 -10.26 -4.73
N ALA A 82 11.11 -10.23 -3.72
CA ALA A 82 10.68 -8.97 -3.12
C ALA A 82 11.88 -8.22 -2.54
N GLY A 83 12.79 -8.93 -1.87
CA GLY A 83 14.02 -8.33 -1.35
C GLY A 83 14.91 -7.79 -2.44
N ASP A 84 15.06 -8.52 -3.56
CA ASP A 84 15.84 -8.06 -4.70
C ASP A 84 15.27 -6.78 -5.30
N LEU A 85 13.95 -6.73 -5.44
CA LEU A 85 13.29 -5.54 -5.98
C LEU A 85 13.46 -4.33 -5.07
N LEU A 86 13.41 -4.53 -3.75
CA LEU A 86 13.66 -3.46 -2.81
C LEU A 86 15.09 -2.94 -2.89
N ARG A 87 16.07 -3.82 -3.04
CA ARG A 87 17.47 -3.41 -3.19
C ARG A 87 17.70 -2.64 -4.49
N ALA A 88 16.95 -2.93 -5.53
CA ALA A 88 17.07 -2.27 -6.82
C ALA A 88 16.47 -0.87 -6.86
N ARG A 89 15.70 -0.51 -5.84
CA ARG A 89 15.03 0.80 -5.75
C ARG A 89 15.68 1.68 -4.64
#